data_0f069486b1da996f2e2ae6a3772a8f7f
#
_entry.id   0f069486b1da996f2e2ae6a3772a8f7f
#
_cell.length_a   1.000
_cell.length_b   1.000
_cell.length_c   1.000
_cell.angle_alpha   90.00
_cell.angle_beta   90.00
_cell.angle_gamma   90.00
#
_symmetry.space_group_name_H-M   'P 1'
#
loop_
_entity.id
_entity.type
_entity.pdbx_description
1 polymer ?
#
loop_
_entity_poly.entity_id
_entity_poly.type
_entity_poly.pdbx_seq_one_letter_code
_entity_poly.pdbx_strand_id
1 'polypeptide(L)'
;MFSGIVEEAATVVRADFADGNLDLTVRCSFTDELKIDQSVAHNGVCLTVVSLNPDDTYTVTAIRETLERSNLGSLCPGDHVNLERSMLMNGRLDGHIVQGHVDTTAVCEEVTEVQGSHYFKFRYQASPEMIAKGYMTVEKGSVTVNGVSLTVCDSERDTFRVAIIPYTLEHTNFHDIKVGSVVNLEFDIIGKYLARLAELNK
;
A
#
# COMPACT_ATOMS: atom_id res chain seq x y z
N MET A 1 -12.15 4.59 -0.99
CA MET A 1 -11.87 4.16 0.39
C MET A 1 -11.73 2.66 0.43
N PHE A 2 -10.80 2.15 1.24
CA PHE A 2 -10.38 0.76 1.33
C PHE A 2 -10.31 0.32 2.79
N SER A 3 -10.11 -0.96 3.03
CA SER A 3 -9.96 -1.55 4.37
C SER A 3 -8.54 -2.03 4.67
N GLY A 4 -7.70 -2.13 3.65
CA GLY A 4 -6.38 -2.73 3.73
C GLY A 4 -6.41 -4.27 3.73
N ILE A 5 -7.51 -4.85 3.25
CA ILE A 5 -7.63 -6.28 3.01
C ILE A 5 -7.42 -6.53 1.52
N VAL A 6 -6.24 -7.02 1.19
CA VAL A 6 -5.86 -7.32 -0.19
C VAL A 6 -6.70 -8.48 -0.72
N GLU A 7 -7.27 -8.30 -1.92
CA GLU A 7 -8.06 -9.32 -2.60
C GLU A 7 -7.17 -10.25 -3.43
N GLU A 8 -6.10 -9.71 -4.02
CA GLU A 8 -5.17 -10.48 -4.87
C GLU A 8 -3.80 -9.80 -4.96
N ALA A 9 -2.74 -10.59 -4.99
CA ALA A 9 -1.41 -10.17 -5.47
C ALA A 9 -1.36 -10.43 -6.98
N ALA A 10 -1.73 -9.44 -7.76
CA ALA A 10 -1.91 -9.53 -9.21
C ALA A 10 -0.62 -9.29 -9.97
N THR A 11 -0.55 -9.75 -11.23
CA THR A 11 0.64 -9.63 -12.06
C THR A 11 0.63 -8.34 -12.88
N VAL A 12 1.71 -7.57 -12.82
CA VAL A 12 1.99 -6.47 -13.75
C VAL A 12 2.32 -7.04 -15.12
N VAL A 13 1.55 -6.66 -16.14
CA VAL A 13 1.73 -7.11 -17.53
C VAL A 13 2.56 -6.12 -18.32
N ARG A 14 2.33 -4.81 -18.12
CA ARG A 14 3.09 -3.72 -18.76
C ARG A 14 3.22 -2.54 -17.80
N ALA A 15 4.29 -1.77 -17.98
CA ALA A 15 4.58 -0.53 -17.27
C ALA A 15 5.16 0.47 -18.28
N ASP A 16 4.30 1.33 -18.82
CA ASP A 16 4.64 2.23 -19.94
C ASP A 16 4.73 3.67 -19.44
N PHE A 17 5.92 4.26 -19.51
CA PHE A 17 6.14 5.66 -19.14
C PHE A 17 5.89 6.57 -20.34
N ALA A 18 4.99 7.56 -20.16
CA ALA A 18 4.69 8.60 -21.16
C ALA A 18 4.38 9.94 -20.46
N ASP A 19 5.00 11.01 -20.93
CA ASP A 19 4.76 12.39 -20.47
C ASP A 19 4.86 12.58 -18.92
N GLY A 20 5.74 11.82 -18.28
CA GLY A 20 5.93 11.85 -16.82
C GLY A 20 4.93 11.05 -16.01
N ASN A 21 4.01 10.35 -16.65
CA ASN A 21 3.06 9.43 -16.06
C ASN A 21 3.47 7.97 -16.31
N LEU A 22 2.91 7.05 -15.55
CA LEU A 22 3.05 5.60 -15.73
C LEU A 22 1.68 5.00 -16.00
N ASP A 23 1.50 4.41 -17.18
CA ASP A 23 0.39 3.52 -17.46
C ASP A 23 0.76 2.10 -17.02
N LEU A 24 0.09 1.62 -15.99
CA LEU A 24 0.27 0.29 -15.43
C LEU A 24 -0.85 -0.62 -15.90
N THR A 25 -0.51 -1.67 -16.67
CA THR A 25 -1.46 -2.70 -17.11
C THR A 25 -1.30 -3.93 -16.24
N VAL A 26 -2.40 -4.37 -15.65
CA VAL A 26 -2.44 -5.45 -14.64
C VAL A 26 -3.44 -6.52 -15.07
N ARG A 27 -3.12 -7.78 -14.75
CA ARG A 27 -4.03 -8.92 -14.87
C ARG A 27 -4.42 -9.41 -13.49
N CYS A 28 -5.72 -9.51 -13.22
CA CYS A 28 -6.24 -10.08 -11.99
C CYS A 28 -7.48 -10.95 -12.27
N SER A 29 -7.87 -11.75 -11.28
CA SER A 29 -8.99 -12.70 -11.40
C SER A 29 -10.36 -12.03 -11.51
N PHE A 30 -10.48 -10.76 -11.10
CA PHE A 30 -11.73 -9.98 -11.11
C PHE A 30 -11.76 -8.86 -12.16
N THR A 31 -10.92 -8.95 -13.21
CA THR A 31 -10.85 -7.93 -14.27
C THR A 31 -12.22 -7.70 -14.94
N ASP A 32 -13.02 -8.75 -15.15
CA ASP A 32 -14.35 -8.71 -15.75
C ASP A 32 -15.41 -8.03 -14.87
N GLU A 33 -15.16 -7.91 -13.56
CA GLU A 33 -16.03 -7.19 -12.63
C GLU A 33 -15.71 -5.69 -12.54
N LEU A 34 -14.59 -5.24 -13.12
CA LEU A 34 -14.16 -3.84 -13.07
C LEU A 34 -14.94 -2.99 -14.08
N LYS A 35 -14.96 -1.68 -13.82
CA LYS A 35 -15.55 -0.67 -14.70
C LYS A 35 -14.57 0.49 -14.88
N ILE A 36 -14.61 1.11 -16.05
CA ILE A 36 -13.93 2.40 -16.27
C ILE A 36 -14.43 3.40 -15.22
N ASP A 37 -13.53 4.25 -14.73
CA ASP A 37 -13.77 5.23 -13.67
C ASP A 37 -13.90 4.63 -12.24
N GLN A 38 -13.71 3.33 -12.10
CA GLN A 38 -13.67 2.68 -10.78
C GLN A 38 -12.30 2.87 -10.11
N SER A 39 -12.31 3.06 -8.78
CA SER A 39 -11.08 3.11 -7.98
C SER A 39 -10.66 1.71 -7.51
N VAL A 40 -9.39 1.39 -7.73
CA VAL A 40 -8.71 0.18 -7.23
C VAL A 40 -7.40 0.60 -6.58
N ALA A 41 -7.08 0.06 -5.41
CA ALA A 41 -5.78 0.28 -4.76
C ALA A 41 -4.72 -0.66 -5.35
N HIS A 42 -3.55 -0.11 -5.71
CA HIS A 42 -2.38 -0.84 -6.23
C HIS A 42 -1.21 -0.62 -5.28
N ASN A 43 -0.77 -1.65 -4.55
CA ASN A 43 0.16 -1.50 -3.43
C ASN A 43 -0.25 -0.36 -2.47
N GLY A 44 -1.56 -0.23 -2.21
CA GLY A 44 -2.11 0.81 -1.36
C GLY A 44 -2.29 2.18 -2.04
N VAL A 45 -1.96 2.34 -3.32
CA VAL A 45 -2.20 3.56 -4.09
C VAL A 45 -3.54 3.49 -4.80
N CYS A 46 -4.47 4.38 -4.48
CA CYS A 46 -5.76 4.51 -5.15
C CYS A 46 -5.57 5.05 -6.57
N LEU A 47 -5.88 4.23 -7.57
CA LEU A 47 -5.83 4.61 -8.98
C LEU A 47 -7.17 4.33 -9.65
N THR A 48 -7.47 5.10 -10.69
CA THR A 48 -8.70 4.97 -11.48
C THR A 48 -8.47 4.06 -12.68
N VAL A 49 -9.36 3.11 -12.90
CA VAL A 49 -9.36 2.27 -14.11
C VAL A 49 -9.66 3.14 -15.33
N VAL A 50 -8.70 3.24 -16.26
CA VAL A 50 -8.85 4.04 -17.48
C VAL A 50 -9.18 3.22 -18.71
N SER A 51 -8.83 1.93 -18.74
CA SER A 51 -9.26 1.01 -19.79
C SER A 51 -9.42 -0.42 -19.31
N LEU A 52 -10.32 -1.16 -19.95
CA LEU A 52 -10.45 -2.61 -19.88
C LEU A 52 -10.00 -3.17 -21.22
N ASN A 53 -9.07 -4.12 -21.21
CA ASN A 53 -8.41 -4.60 -22.42
C ASN A 53 -8.95 -5.98 -22.85
N PRO A 54 -8.91 -6.33 -24.16
CA PRO A 54 -9.45 -7.61 -24.66
C PRO A 54 -8.75 -8.87 -24.18
N ASP A 55 -7.55 -8.72 -23.57
CA ASP A 55 -6.70 -9.82 -23.07
C ASP A 55 -6.85 -10.06 -21.55
N ASP A 56 -8.03 -9.74 -21.00
CA ASP A 56 -8.36 -9.85 -19.57
C ASP A 56 -7.39 -9.06 -18.67
N THR A 57 -6.95 -7.90 -19.14
CA THR A 57 -6.18 -6.95 -18.36
C THR A 57 -6.91 -5.62 -18.26
N TYR A 58 -6.51 -4.79 -17.31
CA TYR A 58 -6.97 -3.40 -17.22
C TYR A 58 -5.77 -2.47 -17.05
N THR A 59 -5.97 -1.19 -17.36
CA THR A 59 -4.93 -0.18 -17.24
C THR A 59 -5.36 0.91 -16.28
N VAL A 60 -4.41 1.37 -15.47
CA VAL A 60 -4.51 2.55 -14.60
C VAL A 60 -3.35 3.49 -14.87
N THR A 61 -3.53 4.79 -14.63
CA THR A 61 -2.48 5.80 -14.83
C THR A 61 -2.06 6.40 -13.50
N ALA A 62 -0.77 6.28 -13.16
CA ALA A 62 -0.16 6.97 -12.04
C ALA A 62 0.54 8.25 -12.53
N ILE A 63 0.15 9.39 -11.98
CA ILE A 63 0.76 10.68 -12.31
C ILE A 63 2.08 10.86 -11.55
N ARG A 64 2.90 11.82 -12.01
CA ARG A 64 4.23 12.09 -11.45
C ARG A 64 4.24 12.23 -9.92
N GLU A 65 3.29 12.97 -9.32
CA GLU A 65 3.21 13.15 -7.85
C GLU A 65 3.02 11.81 -7.14
N THR A 66 2.21 10.92 -7.68
CA THR A 66 2.00 9.56 -7.17
C THR A 66 3.28 8.72 -7.25
N LEU A 67 4.02 8.82 -8.36
CA LEU A 67 5.28 8.10 -8.55
C LEU A 67 6.38 8.58 -7.61
N GLU A 68 6.42 9.87 -7.30
CA GLU A 68 7.40 10.46 -6.37
C GLU A 68 7.18 10.00 -4.91
N ARG A 69 5.96 9.56 -4.55
CA ARG A 69 5.60 9.14 -3.18
C ARG A 69 5.51 7.64 -2.99
N SER A 70 5.50 6.86 -4.06
CA SER A 70 5.21 5.43 -4.03
C SER A 70 6.28 4.61 -4.72
N ASN A 71 6.20 3.29 -4.54
CA ASN A 71 7.07 2.33 -5.22
C ASN A 71 6.56 1.94 -6.62
N LEU A 72 5.44 2.52 -7.10
CA LEU A 72 4.84 2.11 -8.39
C LEU A 72 5.78 2.32 -9.57
N GLY A 73 6.60 3.39 -9.54
CA GLY A 73 7.56 3.68 -10.59
C GLY A 73 8.69 2.66 -10.76
N SER A 74 8.85 1.74 -9.80
CA SER A 74 9.84 0.66 -9.88
C SER A 74 9.27 -0.68 -10.34
N LEU A 75 7.95 -0.77 -10.53
CA LEU A 75 7.31 -2.01 -10.97
C LEU A 75 7.65 -2.32 -12.42
N CYS A 76 7.96 -3.59 -12.68
CA CYS A 76 8.28 -4.13 -13.99
C CYS A 76 7.30 -5.23 -14.38
N PRO A 77 7.16 -5.55 -15.67
CA PRO A 77 6.39 -6.72 -16.10
C PRO A 77 6.87 -8.00 -15.40
N GLY A 78 5.91 -8.75 -14.83
CA GLY A 78 6.14 -9.94 -14.03
C GLY A 78 6.16 -9.71 -12.52
N ASP A 79 6.26 -8.47 -12.04
CA ASP A 79 6.15 -8.17 -10.61
C ASP A 79 4.72 -8.36 -10.11
N HIS A 80 4.58 -8.60 -8.79
CA HIS A 80 3.28 -8.66 -8.13
C HIS A 80 2.91 -7.31 -7.50
N VAL A 81 1.66 -6.92 -7.70
CA VAL A 81 1.05 -5.74 -7.10
C VAL A 81 -0.19 -6.14 -6.29
N ASN A 82 -0.26 -5.75 -5.02
CA ASN A 82 -1.43 -5.98 -4.19
C ASN A 82 -2.61 -5.14 -4.67
N LEU A 83 -3.76 -5.77 -4.87
CA LEU A 83 -4.99 -5.13 -5.31
C LEU A 83 -6.08 -5.20 -4.24
N GLU A 84 -6.81 -4.11 -4.09
CA GLU A 84 -8.05 -4.05 -3.32
C GLU A 84 -9.03 -3.13 -4.05
N ARG A 85 -10.26 -3.61 -4.29
CA ARG A 85 -11.35 -2.78 -4.81
C ARG A 85 -11.90 -1.87 -3.71
N SER A 86 -12.43 -0.72 -4.08
CA SER A 86 -13.07 0.18 -3.12
C SER A 86 -14.20 -0.51 -2.36
N MET A 87 -14.29 -0.22 -1.05
CA MET A 87 -15.31 -0.80 -0.16
C MET A 87 -16.73 -0.45 -0.62
N LEU A 88 -17.63 -1.39 -0.47
CA LEU A 88 -19.07 -1.14 -0.57
C LEU A 88 -19.58 -0.43 0.68
N MET A 89 -20.58 0.44 0.55
CA MET A 89 -21.17 1.21 1.68
C MET A 89 -21.74 0.33 2.79
N ASN A 90 -22.17 -0.89 2.47
CA ASN A 90 -22.67 -1.89 3.41
C ASN A 90 -21.68 -3.02 3.69
N GLY A 91 -20.42 -2.85 3.26
CA GLY A 91 -19.33 -3.79 3.51
C GLY A 91 -18.83 -3.75 4.95
N ARG A 92 -18.09 -4.78 5.33
CA ARG A 92 -17.38 -4.83 6.63
C ARG A 92 -16.05 -4.07 6.51
N LEU A 93 -15.62 -3.48 7.63
CA LEU A 93 -14.28 -2.93 7.77
C LEU A 93 -13.44 -3.94 8.57
N ASP A 94 -12.85 -4.91 7.88
CA ASP A 94 -12.09 -5.98 8.52
C ASP A 94 -10.62 -5.60 8.84
N GLY A 95 -10.11 -4.48 8.29
CA GLY A 95 -8.83 -3.87 8.62
C GLY A 95 -9.00 -2.54 9.38
N HIS A 96 -8.54 -1.44 8.78
CA HIS A 96 -8.75 -0.07 9.30
C HIS A 96 -9.16 0.88 8.16
N ILE A 97 -9.39 2.15 8.46
CA ILE A 97 -9.78 3.14 7.43
C ILE A 97 -8.56 3.48 6.59
N VAL A 98 -8.53 2.97 5.35
CA VAL A 98 -7.46 3.18 4.36
C VAL A 98 -8.01 4.05 3.24
N GLN A 99 -7.29 5.12 2.90
CA GLN A 99 -7.72 6.04 1.84
C GLN A 99 -7.18 5.63 0.46
N GLY A 100 -6.07 4.90 0.44
CA GLY A 100 -5.28 4.65 -0.76
C GLY A 100 -4.37 5.84 -1.11
N HIS A 101 -4.04 6.65 -0.12
CA HIS A 101 -3.22 7.85 -0.27
C HIS A 101 -1.88 7.64 0.44
N VAL A 102 -0.96 6.98 -0.25
CA VAL A 102 0.38 6.69 0.24
C VAL A 102 1.10 7.97 0.66
N ASP A 103 1.62 7.98 1.87
CA ASP A 103 2.33 9.12 2.44
C ASP A 103 3.80 9.16 2.07
N THR A 104 4.43 7.99 2.07
CA THR A 104 5.87 7.80 1.83
C THR A 104 6.17 6.34 1.53
N THR A 105 7.44 6.06 1.27
CA THR A 105 7.95 4.69 1.18
C THR A 105 8.80 4.33 2.40
N ALA A 106 8.98 3.03 2.63
CA ALA A 106 9.91 2.48 3.60
C ALA A 106 10.77 1.39 2.98
N VAL A 107 11.92 1.12 3.60
CA VAL A 107 12.83 0.04 3.20
C VAL A 107 12.72 -1.09 4.20
N CYS A 108 12.59 -2.32 3.70
CA CYS A 108 12.67 -3.51 4.53
C CYS A 108 14.12 -3.72 5.00
N GLU A 109 14.37 -3.69 6.31
CA GLU A 109 15.70 -3.88 6.91
C GLU A 109 15.95 -5.30 7.39
N GLU A 110 14.89 -6.00 7.78
CA GLU A 110 15.00 -7.34 8.38
C GLU A 110 13.76 -8.16 8.04
N VAL A 111 13.99 -9.43 7.73
CA VAL A 111 12.95 -10.46 7.60
C VAL A 111 13.38 -11.63 8.45
N THR A 112 12.55 -12.01 9.43
CA THR A 112 12.81 -13.17 10.31
C THR A 112 11.59 -14.06 10.38
N GLU A 113 11.81 -15.37 10.43
CA GLU A 113 10.76 -16.35 10.65
C GLU A 113 10.88 -16.89 12.08
N VAL A 114 9.77 -16.83 12.81
CA VAL A 114 9.68 -17.35 14.18
C VAL A 114 8.40 -18.17 14.30
N GLN A 115 8.54 -19.46 14.52
CA GLN A 115 7.42 -20.38 14.76
C GLN A 115 6.29 -20.30 13.70
N GLY A 116 6.67 -20.17 12.42
CA GLY A 116 5.74 -20.10 11.30
C GLY A 116 5.10 -18.74 11.06
N SER A 117 5.47 -17.71 11.82
CA SER A 117 5.13 -16.31 11.54
C SER A 117 6.34 -15.58 11.00
N HIS A 118 6.11 -14.67 10.06
CA HIS A 118 7.16 -13.85 9.46
C HIS A 118 7.11 -12.45 10.06
N TYR A 119 8.26 -11.95 10.51
CA TYR A 119 8.40 -10.59 11.03
C TYR A 119 9.21 -9.78 10.04
N PHE A 120 8.68 -8.60 9.69
CA PHE A 120 9.34 -7.64 8.82
C PHE A 120 9.62 -6.37 9.59
N LYS A 121 10.87 -5.88 9.55
CA LYS A 121 11.24 -4.57 10.07
C LYS A 121 11.39 -3.60 8.91
N PHE A 122 10.73 -2.46 9.02
CA PHE A 122 10.76 -1.41 8.02
C PHE A 122 11.35 -0.13 8.61
N ARG A 123 12.15 0.57 7.79
CA ARG A 123 12.63 1.93 8.08
C ARG A 123 12.02 2.91 7.11
N TYR A 124 11.50 4.02 7.63
CA TYR A 124 10.97 5.14 6.86
C TYR A 124 11.60 6.47 7.28
N GLN A 125 11.45 7.51 6.46
CA GLN A 125 11.96 8.83 6.79
C GLN A 125 11.05 9.49 7.84
N ALA A 126 11.60 9.83 9.00
CA ALA A 126 10.88 10.44 10.12
C ALA A 126 11.48 11.82 10.48
N SER A 127 11.38 12.79 9.57
CA SER A 127 11.77 14.15 9.86
C SER A 127 10.82 14.79 10.89
N PRO A 128 11.26 15.82 11.63
CA PRO A 128 10.36 16.55 12.55
C PRO A 128 9.10 17.08 11.87
N GLU A 129 9.22 17.48 10.59
CA GLU A 129 8.09 17.94 9.77
C GLU A 129 7.08 16.82 9.48
N MET A 130 7.57 15.63 9.13
CA MET A 130 6.71 14.46 8.88
C MET A 130 5.98 14.01 10.15
N ILE A 131 6.70 13.97 11.28
CA ILE A 131 6.12 13.64 12.58
C ILE A 131 5.03 14.65 12.96
N ALA A 132 5.27 15.95 12.74
CA ALA A 132 4.28 17.00 12.99
C ALA A 132 3.01 16.85 12.14
N LYS A 133 3.10 16.22 10.96
CA LYS A 133 1.95 15.86 10.11
C LYS A 133 1.24 14.57 10.53
N GLY A 134 1.71 13.89 11.59
CA GLY A 134 1.16 12.62 12.04
C GLY A 134 1.69 11.41 11.27
N TYR A 135 2.80 11.56 10.52
CA TYR A 135 3.46 10.46 9.79
C TYR A 135 4.36 9.69 10.75
N MET A 136 3.74 8.87 11.58
CA MET A 136 4.40 8.03 12.57
C MET A 136 3.57 6.80 12.88
N THR A 137 4.23 5.73 13.30
CA THR A 137 3.58 4.54 13.81
C THR A 137 3.36 4.65 15.32
N VAL A 138 2.39 3.89 15.82
CA VAL A 138 2.08 3.77 17.25
C VAL A 138 2.07 2.29 17.61
N GLU A 139 2.66 1.93 18.73
CA GLU A 139 2.66 0.54 19.23
C GLU A 139 1.21 0.00 19.32
N LYS A 140 0.96 -1.16 18.71
CA LYS A 140 -0.37 -1.76 18.54
C LYS A 140 -1.37 -0.94 17.72
N GLY A 141 -0.94 0.16 17.08
CA GLY A 141 -1.74 0.87 16.10
C GLY A 141 -1.73 0.17 14.73
N SER A 142 -2.47 0.74 13.79
CA SER A 142 -2.53 0.25 12.42
C SER A 142 -1.62 1.05 11.49
N VAL A 143 -1.09 0.37 10.48
CA VAL A 143 -0.37 0.96 9.36
C VAL A 143 -0.66 0.15 8.11
N THR A 144 -0.64 0.78 6.95
CA THR A 144 -0.74 0.07 5.68
C THR A 144 0.65 -0.08 5.06
N VAL A 145 1.03 -1.31 4.74
CA VAL A 145 2.27 -1.62 3.99
C VAL A 145 1.88 -2.25 2.66
N ASN A 146 2.23 -1.64 1.54
CA ASN A 146 1.78 -2.07 0.20
C ASN A 146 0.27 -2.39 0.15
N GLY A 147 -0.55 -1.57 0.79
CA GLY A 147 -2.00 -1.75 0.85
C GLY A 147 -2.51 -2.76 1.88
N VAL A 148 -1.65 -3.50 2.56
CA VAL A 148 -2.03 -4.47 3.60
C VAL A 148 -2.18 -3.77 4.94
N SER A 149 -3.35 -3.85 5.57
CA SER A 149 -3.61 -3.38 6.94
C SER A 149 -2.91 -4.27 7.96
N LEU A 150 -1.99 -3.70 8.74
CA LEU A 150 -1.16 -4.45 9.67
C LEU A 150 -1.10 -3.80 11.04
N THR A 151 -0.97 -4.63 12.07
CA THR A 151 -0.72 -4.17 13.43
C THR A 151 0.77 -3.93 13.63
N VAL A 152 1.09 -2.73 14.09
CA VAL A 152 2.46 -2.33 14.43
C VAL A 152 2.92 -3.00 15.71
N CYS A 153 4.14 -3.50 15.69
CA CYS A 153 4.90 -3.90 16.87
C CYS A 153 6.32 -3.32 16.81
N ASP A 154 6.94 -3.17 17.98
CA ASP A 154 8.27 -2.56 18.11
C ASP A 154 8.35 -1.20 17.40
N SER A 155 7.39 -0.29 17.71
CA SER A 155 7.36 1.05 17.13
C SER A 155 8.48 1.92 17.71
N GLU A 156 9.37 2.40 16.86
CA GLU A 156 10.43 3.35 17.19
C GLU A 156 10.19 4.67 16.41
N ARG A 157 11.16 5.57 16.48
CA ARG A 157 11.02 6.89 15.83
C ARG A 157 10.88 6.80 14.30
N ASP A 158 11.67 5.94 13.66
CA ASP A 158 11.78 5.82 12.20
C ASP A 158 11.74 4.36 11.74
N THR A 159 11.50 3.43 12.64
CA THR A 159 11.33 2.01 12.34
C THR A 159 10.14 1.42 13.07
N PHE A 160 9.61 0.36 12.49
CA PHE A 160 8.58 -0.48 13.11
C PHE A 160 8.70 -1.91 12.60
N ARG A 161 8.10 -2.83 13.32
CA ARG A 161 7.90 -4.23 12.86
C ARG A 161 6.42 -4.53 12.67
N VAL A 162 6.18 -5.51 11.81
CA VAL A 162 4.88 -6.16 11.65
C VAL A 162 5.06 -7.66 11.66
N ALA A 163 4.07 -8.36 12.19
CA ALA A 163 4.03 -9.83 12.17
C ALA A 163 3.01 -10.27 11.12
N ILE A 164 3.46 -11.09 10.17
CA ILE A 164 2.67 -11.59 9.05
C ILE A 164 2.34 -13.06 9.28
N ILE A 165 1.05 -13.40 9.27
CA ILE A 165 0.59 -14.78 9.33
C ILE A 165 0.79 -15.47 7.98
N PRO A 166 0.90 -16.80 7.92
CA PRO A 166 1.12 -17.54 6.66
C PRO A 166 0.11 -17.18 5.58
N TYR A 167 -1.16 -17.07 5.91
CA TYR A 167 -2.22 -16.67 4.97
C TYR A 167 -1.92 -15.33 4.27
N THR A 168 -1.57 -14.29 5.03
CA THR A 168 -1.23 -12.98 4.48
C THR A 168 0.03 -13.04 3.63
N LEU A 169 1.04 -13.80 4.04
CA LEU A 169 2.26 -13.99 3.25
C LEU A 169 1.95 -14.61 1.88
N GLU A 170 1.10 -15.63 1.83
CA GLU A 170 0.77 -16.36 0.60
C GLU A 170 -0.15 -15.58 -0.35
N HIS A 171 -1.04 -14.72 0.20
CA HIS A 171 -2.08 -14.02 -0.57
C HIS A 171 -1.74 -12.57 -0.90
N THR A 172 -0.56 -12.09 -0.52
CA THR A 172 -0.10 -10.73 -0.81
C THR A 172 1.34 -10.74 -1.34
N ASN A 173 1.80 -9.65 -1.91
CA ASN A 173 3.19 -9.54 -2.36
C ASN A 173 4.23 -9.48 -1.22
N PHE A 174 3.83 -9.75 0.03
CA PHE A 174 4.76 -9.93 1.13
C PHE A 174 5.71 -11.11 0.92
N HIS A 175 5.31 -12.12 0.14
CA HIS A 175 6.20 -13.23 -0.23
C HIS A 175 7.40 -12.82 -1.09
N ASP A 176 7.33 -11.69 -1.78
CA ASP A 176 8.43 -11.14 -2.59
C ASP A 176 9.31 -10.16 -1.80
N ILE A 177 8.85 -9.68 -0.62
CA ILE A 177 9.58 -8.70 0.17
C ILE A 177 10.80 -9.33 0.82
N LYS A 178 11.95 -8.74 0.58
CA LYS A 178 13.25 -9.09 1.15
C LYS A 178 13.97 -7.86 1.68
N VAL A 179 15.05 -8.05 2.40
CA VAL A 179 15.92 -6.95 2.83
C VAL A 179 16.34 -6.10 1.63
N GLY A 180 16.10 -4.79 1.73
CA GLY A 180 16.30 -3.80 0.67
C GLY A 180 15.07 -3.52 -0.18
N SER A 181 13.99 -4.29 -0.08
CA SER A 181 12.74 -3.99 -0.79
C SER A 181 12.14 -2.67 -0.32
N VAL A 182 11.65 -1.88 -1.29
CA VAL A 182 10.93 -0.61 -1.03
C VAL A 182 9.44 -0.89 -1.04
N VAL A 183 8.75 -0.48 0.01
CA VAL A 183 7.30 -0.65 0.20
C VAL A 183 6.61 0.69 0.39
N ASN A 184 5.33 0.77 0.02
CA ASN A 184 4.50 1.93 0.27
C ASN A 184 3.98 1.94 1.71
N LEU A 185 3.96 3.12 2.34
CA LEU A 185 3.33 3.33 3.64
C LEU A 185 2.19 4.33 3.55
N GLU A 186 1.05 3.98 4.15
CA GLU A 186 0.00 4.92 4.52
C GLU A 186 -0.21 4.83 6.03
N PHE A 187 0.00 5.96 6.73
CA PHE A 187 -0.26 6.05 8.17
C PHE A 187 -1.76 6.23 8.44
N ASP A 188 -2.20 5.78 9.61
CA ASP A 188 -3.61 5.89 9.99
C ASP A 188 -4.09 7.35 9.92
N ILE A 189 -5.16 7.59 9.17
CA ILE A 189 -5.74 8.91 8.94
C ILE A 189 -6.15 9.60 10.24
N ILE A 190 -6.52 8.85 11.27
CA ILE A 190 -6.89 9.40 12.60
C ILE A 190 -5.70 10.14 13.20
N GLY A 191 -4.49 9.56 13.12
CA GLY A 191 -3.26 10.20 13.60
C GLY A 191 -2.98 11.52 12.89
N LYS A 192 -3.19 11.59 11.58
CA LYS A 192 -3.00 12.79 10.76
C LYS A 192 -3.94 13.93 11.17
N TYR A 193 -5.23 13.63 11.39
CA TYR A 193 -6.20 14.62 11.86
C TYR A 193 -5.91 15.09 13.28
N LEU A 194 -5.55 14.19 14.20
CA LEU A 194 -5.18 14.56 15.57
C LEU A 194 -3.93 15.46 15.59
N ALA A 195 -2.91 15.15 14.80
CA ALA A 195 -1.71 15.98 14.66
C ALA A 195 -2.06 17.39 14.15
N ARG A 196 -2.92 17.50 13.12
CA ARG A 196 -3.36 18.78 12.59
C ARG A 196 -4.15 19.61 13.60
N LEU A 197 -5.05 18.98 14.36
CA LEU A 197 -5.82 19.65 15.41
C LEU A 197 -4.89 20.14 16.55
N ALA A 198 -3.90 19.36 16.96
CA ALA A 198 -2.91 19.74 17.96
C ALA A 198 -2.05 20.93 17.52
N GLU A 199 -1.74 21.04 16.22
CA GLU A 199 -1.01 22.19 15.64
C GLU A 199 -1.85 23.48 15.69
N LEU A 200 -3.15 23.39 15.37
CA LEU A 200 -4.05 24.55 15.38
C LEU A 200 -4.35 25.10 16.78
N ASN A 201 -4.10 24.32 17.83
CA ASN A 201 -4.34 24.70 19.23
C ASN A 201 -3.06 25.19 19.95
N LYS A 202 -1.95 25.40 19.23
CA LYS A 202 -0.71 26.02 19.72
C LYS A 202 -0.71 27.51 19.44
#